data_f0a49dc260b77a124c8aba2cbd8cbf7e
#
_entry.id   f0a49dc260b77a124c8aba2cbd8cbf7e
#
_cell.length_a   1.000
_cell.length_b   1.000
_cell.length_c   1.000
_cell.angle_alpha   90.00
_cell.angle_beta   90.00
_cell.angle_gamma   90.00
#
_symmetry.space_group_name_H-M   'P 1'
#
loop_
_entity.id
_entity.type
_entity.pdbx_description
1 polymer ?
#
loop_
_entity_poly.entity_id
_entity_poly.type
_entity_poly.pdbx_seq_one_letter_code
_entity_poly.pdbx_strand_id
1 'polypeptide(L)'
;MSKQFHSSRRSFVASAALMALTALTVPQLAQAYDEQSTSALNVDAKGVALKGFDPVSYFSSGGPVQGKAEHFAKYESATYQFASSENREAFIASPAKYAPAYGGFCAMGVALEQKLDVDPQLWRIVDGKLYLNVHKGAQSRWLEDVKGNLAKADKNWPSLKDKAPKTL
;
A
#
# COMPACT_ATOMS: atom_id res chain seq x y z
N MET A 1 -20.07 -62.50 64.74
CA MET A 1 -20.86 -62.21 63.54
C MET A 1 -20.54 -60.78 63.11
N SER A 2 -19.58 -60.63 62.18
CA SER A 2 -19.10 -59.30 61.73
C SER A 2 -19.52 -59.15 60.25
N LYS A 3 -20.33 -58.14 59.93
CA LYS A 3 -20.73 -57.78 58.60
C LYS A 3 -19.76 -56.75 58.06
N GLN A 4 -19.02 -57.13 57.04
CA GLN A 4 -18.19 -56.21 56.25
C GLN A 4 -19.07 -55.38 55.30
N PHE A 5 -18.91 -54.04 55.39
CA PHE A 5 -19.48 -53.11 54.44
C PHE A 5 -18.46 -52.87 53.32
N HIS A 6 -18.80 -53.20 52.07
CA HIS A 6 -18.03 -52.86 50.90
C HIS A 6 -18.38 -51.44 50.46
N SER A 7 -17.41 -50.53 50.60
CA SER A 7 -17.50 -49.19 50.06
C SER A 7 -17.09 -49.17 48.60
N SER A 8 -18.05 -48.98 47.69
CA SER A 8 -17.83 -48.79 46.25
C SER A 8 -17.35 -47.38 45.97
N ARG A 9 -16.07 -47.22 45.63
CA ARG A 9 -15.53 -45.97 45.13
C ARG A 9 -15.92 -45.79 43.68
N ARG A 10 -16.88 -44.90 43.40
CA ARG A 10 -17.20 -44.43 42.06
C ARG A 10 -16.16 -43.40 41.64
N SER A 11 -15.28 -43.78 40.70
CA SER A 11 -14.35 -42.87 40.05
C SER A 11 -15.13 -41.99 39.07
N PHE A 12 -15.18 -40.70 39.34
CA PHE A 12 -15.63 -39.68 38.38
C PHE A 12 -14.48 -39.38 37.44
N VAL A 13 -14.57 -39.87 36.21
CA VAL A 13 -13.70 -39.44 35.12
C VAL A 13 -14.21 -38.09 34.60
N ALA A 14 -13.55 -37.01 34.96
CA ALA A 14 -13.82 -35.69 34.42
C ALA A 14 -13.19 -35.61 33.02
N SER A 15 -14.02 -35.74 32.00
CA SER A 15 -13.60 -35.47 30.61
C SER A 15 -13.45 -33.98 30.41
N ALA A 16 -12.23 -33.47 30.42
CA ALA A 16 -11.93 -32.10 29.99
C ALA A 16 -12.02 -32.03 28.44
N ALA A 17 -13.10 -31.46 27.95
CA ALA A 17 -13.24 -31.15 26.53
C ALA A 17 -12.34 -29.94 26.20
N LEU A 18 -11.21 -30.18 25.54
CA LEU A 18 -10.33 -29.18 25.01
C LEU A 18 -10.99 -28.56 23.77
N MET A 19 -11.66 -27.40 23.92
CA MET A 19 -12.14 -26.62 22.78
C MET A 19 -10.93 -25.99 22.07
N ALA A 20 -10.53 -26.59 20.96
CA ALA A 20 -9.57 -25.97 20.05
C ALA A 20 -10.24 -24.76 19.37
N LEU A 21 -9.86 -23.56 19.81
CA LEU A 21 -10.22 -22.31 19.14
C LEU A 21 -9.46 -22.26 17.79
N THR A 22 -10.07 -22.72 16.71
CA THR A 22 -9.55 -22.50 15.36
C THR A 22 -9.72 -21.02 15.04
N ALA A 23 -8.65 -20.25 15.15
CA ALA A 23 -8.60 -18.88 14.64
C ALA A 23 -8.83 -18.94 13.12
N LEU A 24 -10.04 -18.58 12.69
CA LEU A 24 -10.33 -18.31 11.29
C LEU A 24 -9.48 -17.12 10.86
N THR A 25 -8.35 -17.38 10.20
CA THR A 25 -7.60 -16.34 9.48
C THR A 25 -8.47 -15.89 8.31
N VAL A 26 -9.22 -14.81 8.52
CA VAL A 26 -9.90 -14.12 7.42
C VAL A 26 -8.77 -13.62 6.50
N PRO A 27 -8.76 -13.99 5.20
CA PRO A 27 -7.78 -13.41 4.29
C PRO A 27 -8.01 -11.91 4.30
N GLN A 28 -6.97 -11.17 4.68
CA GLN A 28 -6.98 -9.72 4.62
C GLN A 28 -7.01 -9.37 3.13
N LEU A 29 -8.21 -9.06 2.61
CA LEU A 29 -8.36 -8.55 1.26
C LEU A 29 -7.42 -7.34 1.16
N ALA A 30 -6.44 -7.43 0.25
CA ALA A 30 -5.63 -6.28 -0.11
C ALA A 30 -6.61 -5.19 -0.47
N GLN A 31 -6.70 -4.14 0.36
CA GLN A 31 -7.64 -3.06 0.11
C GLN A 31 -7.18 -2.37 -1.17
N ALA A 32 -7.94 -2.58 -2.23
CA ALA A 32 -7.83 -1.82 -3.45
C ALA A 32 -7.99 -0.33 -3.10
N TYR A 33 -7.30 0.55 -3.84
CA TYR A 33 -7.52 1.97 -3.73
C TYR A 33 -9.02 2.30 -3.91
N ASP A 34 -9.46 3.39 -3.30
CA ASP A 34 -10.88 3.76 -3.34
C ASP A 34 -11.22 4.43 -4.70
N GLU A 35 -11.87 3.69 -5.59
CA GLU A 35 -12.33 4.18 -6.89
C GLU A 35 -13.39 5.29 -6.79
N GLN A 36 -13.98 5.49 -5.62
CA GLN A 36 -14.96 6.53 -5.36
C GLN A 36 -14.34 7.80 -4.77
N SER A 37 -13.09 7.72 -4.32
CA SER A 37 -12.39 8.84 -3.70
C SER A 37 -12.06 9.93 -4.71
N THR A 38 -12.39 11.18 -4.37
CA THR A 38 -11.95 12.37 -5.12
C THR A 38 -10.54 12.83 -4.72
N SER A 39 -9.84 12.09 -3.85
CA SER A 39 -8.50 12.44 -3.39
C SER A 39 -7.52 12.57 -4.57
N ALA A 40 -6.68 13.59 -4.55
CA ALA A 40 -5.54 13.71 -5.45
C ALA A 40 -4.40 12.73 -5.11
N LEU A 41 -4.54 11.95 -4.03
CA LEU A 41 -3.54 11.01 -3.55
C LEU A 41 -4.06 9.57 -3.62
N ASN A 42 -3.26 8.68 -4.17
CA ASN A 42 -3.50 7.23 -4.18
C ASN A 42 -3.05 6.65 -2.84
N VAL A 43 -3.98 6.50 -1.93
CA VAL A 43 -3.77 5.98 -0.58
C VAL A 43 -4.74 4.85 -0.29
N ASP A 44 -4.36 3.97 0.63
CA ASP A 44 -5.26 2.93 1.14
C ASP A 44 -6.30 3.52 2.13
N ALA A 45 -7.20 2.68 2.63
CA ALA A 45 -8.24 3.09 3.59
C ALA A 45 -7.68 3.63 4.94
N LYS A 46 -6.38 3.44 5.21
CA LYS A 46 -5.68 4.00 6.37
C LYS A 46 -4.95 5.30 6.04
N GLY A 47 -5.04 5.76 4.79
CA GLY A 47 -4.34 6.94 4.31
C GLY A 47 -2.85 6.70 4.03
N VAL A 48 -2.42 5.43 3.85
CA VAL A 48 -1.03 5.09 3.56
C VAL A 48 -0.78 5.14 2.06
N ALA A 49 0.20 5.92 1.65
CA ALA A 49 0.65 6.05 0.25
C ALA A 49 1.59 4.91 -0.15
N LEU A 50 1.73 4.68 -1.47
CA LEU A 50 2.67 3.72 -2.06
C LEU A 50 2.53 2.29 -1.51
N LYS A 51 1.35 1.91 -1.00
CA LYS A 51 1.13 0.62 -0.32
C LYS A 51 2.14 0.35 0.80
N GLY A 52 2.64 1.41 1.43
CA GLY A 52 3.61 1.35 2.52
C GLY A 52 5.07 1.16 2.06
N PHE A 53 5.37 1.23 0.76
CA PHE A 53 6.75 1.26 0.29
C PHE A 53 7.41 2.61 0.60
N ASP A 54 8.72 2.57 0.89
CA ASP A 54 9.53 3.71 1.23
C ASP A 54 9.82 4.58 -0.01
N PRO A 55 9.30 5.82 -0.10
CA PRO A 55 9.51 6.67 -1.26
C PRO A 55 10.98 7.04 -1.50
N VAL A 56 11.81 7.10 -0.46
CA VAL A 56 13.22 7.45 -0.56
C VAL A 56 14.03 6.31 -1.18
N SER A 57 13.63 5.06 -0.94
CA SER A 57 14.34 3.88 -1.43
C SER A 57 14.40 3.82 -2.96
N TYR A 58 13.41 4.37 -3.67
CA TYR A 58 13.40 4.42 -5.14
C TYR A 58 14.54 5.26 -5.74
N PHE A 59 15.10 6.18 -4.98
CA PHE A 59 16.19 7.06 -5.40
C PHE A 59 17.58 6.52 -5.05
N SER A 60 17.63 5.36 -4.40
CA SER A 60 18.85 4.62 -4.11
C SER A 60 19.06 3.46 -5.10
N SER A 61 20.24 2.88 -5.11
CA SER A 61 20.59 1.75 -5.99
C SER A 61 19.83 0.44 -5.70
N GLY A 62 19.11 0.36 -4.55
CA GLY A 62 18.40 -0.85 -4.12
C GLY A 62 16.98 -0.99 -4.67
N GLY A 63 16.39 0.10 -5.22
CA GLY A 63 14.99 0.10 -5.68
C GLY A 63 13.96 0.12 -4.53
N PRO A 64 12.70 -0.25 -4.81
CA PRO A 64 11.62 -0.16 -3.83
C PRO A 64 11.82 -1.13 -2.66
N VAL A 65 11.78 -0.59 -1.44
CA VAL A 65 11.86 -1.33 -0.18
C VAL A 65 10.58 -1.10 0.61
N GLN A 66 10.05 -2.14 1.25
CA GLN A 66 8.89 -2.01 2.13
C GLN A 66 9.24 -1.15 3.34
N GLY A 67 8.46 -0.13 3.60
CA GLY A 67 8.54 0.68 4.82
C GLY A 67 8.04 -0.06 6.04
N LYS A 68 8.37 0.45 7.21
CA LYS A 68 7.93 -0.03 8.51
C LYS A 68 6.96 0.96 9.13
N ALA A 69 5.91 0.48 9.78
CA ALA A 69 4.87 1.34 10.34
C ALA A 69 5.39 2.27 11.46
N GLU A 70 6.46 1.90 12.16
CA GLU A 70 7.10 2.73 13.19
C GLU A 70 7.91 3.91 12.61
N HIS A 71 8.35 3.82 11.35
CA HIS A 71 9.03 4.91 10.65
C HIS A 71 8.06 5.57 9.67
N PHE A 72 7.35 6.60 10.09
CA PHE A 72 6.38 7.28 9.23
C PHE A 72 6.52 8.81 9.27
N ALA A 73 6.01 9.46 8.24
CA ALA A 73 5.77 10.89 8.18
C ALA A 73 4.46 11.18 7.42
N LYS A 74 3.84 12.32 7.73
CA LYS A 74 2.67 12.81 7.00
C LYS A 74 3.09 13.92 6.04
N TYR A 75 2.56 13.86 4.81
CA TYR A 75 2.73 14.89 3.80
C TYR A 75 1.49 14.92 2.90
N GLU A 76 0.93 16.09 2.63
CA GLU A 76 -0.27 16.32 1.78
C GLU A 76 -1.44 15.37 2.10
N SER A 77 -1.73 15.20 3.39
CA SER A 77 -2.80 14.31 3.89
C SER A 77 -2.56 12.81 3.71
N ALA A 78 -1.42 12.37 3.22
CA ALA A 78 -1.01 10.96 3.16
C ALA A 78 0.00 10.63 4.26
N THR A 79 0.01 9.35 4.65
CA THR A 79 1.04 8.77 5.52
C THR A 79 2.03 7.99 4.66
N TYR A 80 3.29 8.36 4.72
CA TYR A 80 4.40 7.64 4.08
C TYR A 80 5.13 6.81 5.11
N GLN A 81 5.53 5.59 4.75
CA GLN A 81 6.31 4.69 5.60
C GLN A 81 7.73 4.55 5.05
N PHE A 82 8.69 4.34 5.94
CA PHE A 82 10.11 4.31 5.59
C PHE A 82 10.78 3.04 6.11
N ALA A 83 11.79 2.56 5.40
CA ALA A 83 12.58 1.40 5.80
C ALA A 83 13.47 1.70 7.01
N SER A 84 13.86 2.98 7.19
CA SER A 84 14.70 3.44 8.30
C SER A 84 14.35 4.87 8.75
N SER A 85 14.90 5.27 9.90
CA SER A 85 14.81 6.64 10.41
C SER A 85 15.53 7.62 9.50
N GLU A 86 16.65 7.26 8.90
CA GLU A 86 17.44 8.09 7.98
C GLU A 86 16.63 8.44 6.74
N ASN A 87 15.93 7.46 6.14
CA ASN A 87 15.05 7.71 4.99
C ASN A 87 13.87 8.61 5.38
N ARG A 88 13.30 8.41 6.57
CA ARG A 88 12.26 9.28 7.11
C ARG A 88 12.75 10.72 7.23
N GLU A 89 13.92 10.97 7.80
CA GLU A 89 14.50 12.32 7.93
C GLU A 89 14.82 12.94 6.56
N ALA A 90 15.35 12.16 5.60
CA ALA A 90 15.58 12.61 4.24
C ALA A 90 14.26 13.04 3.55
N PHE A 91 13.18 12.29 3.76
CA PHE A 91 11.86 12.66 3.24
C PHE A 91 11.34 13.96 3.89
N ILE A 92 11.42 14.07 5.22
CA ILE A 92 10.95 15.27 5.95
C ILE A 92 11.69 16.52 5.46
N ALA A 93 12.99 16.40 5.19
CA ALA A 93 13.80 17.52 4.69
C ALA A 93 13.40 17.96 3.26
N SER A 94 12.87 17.06 2.43
CA SER A 94 12.54 17.36 1.02
C SER A 94 11.38 16.47 0.52
N PRO A 95 10.18 16.58 1.07
CA PRO A 95 9.09 15.65 0.74
C PRO A 95 8.68 15.69 -0.74
N ALA A 96 8.63 16.88 -1.35
CA ALA A 96 8.29 17.04 -2.77
C ALA A 96 9.28 16.38 -3.73
N LYS A 97 10.51 16.11 -3.31
CA LYS A 97 11.50 15.36 -4.08
C LYS A 97 11.15 13.88 -4.17
N TYR A 98 10.68 13.31 -3.08
CA TYR A 98 10.49 11.86 -2.92
C TYR A 98 9.05 11.41 -3.12
N ALA A 99 8.07 12.30 -2.90
CA ALA A 99 6.67 11.98 -3.15
C ALA A 99 6.46 11.64 -4.64
N PRO A 100 5.63 10.62 -4.94
CA PRO A 100 5.40 10.22 -6.33
C PRO A 100 4.63 11.29 -7.10
N ALA A 101 4.95 11.42 -8.39
CA ALA A 101 4.19 12.24 -9.31
C ALA A 101 2.73 11.77 -9.41
N TYR A 102 1.84 12.67 -9.78
CA TYR A 102 0.41 12.40 -9.95
C TYR A 102 -0.23 11.75 -8.71
N GLY A 103 0.19 12.17 -7.53
CA GLY A 103 -0.33 11.63 -6.26
C GLY A 103 -0.10 10.13 -6.07
N GLY A 104 0.77 9.49 -6.83
CA GLY A 104 1.01 8.05 -6.79
C GLY A 104 0.06 7.21 -7.65
N PHE A 105 -0.75 7.83 -8.52
CA PHE A 105 -1.51 7.13 -9.55
C PHE A 105 -0.64 6.72 -10.74
N CYS A 106 -1.13 5.76 -11.52
CA CYS A 106 -0.44 5.24 -12.70
C CYS A 106 -0.16 6.34 -13.73
N ALA A 107 1.12 6.60 -14.04
CA ALA A 107 1.53 7.66 -14.97
C ALA A 107 0.97 7.45 -16.40
N MET A 108 0.94 6.20 -16.90
CA MET A 108 0.31 5.88 -18.17
C MET A 108 -1.21 6.09 -18.12
N GLY A 109 -1.84 5.74 -16.97
CA GLY A 109 -3.27 6.00 -16.74
C GLY A 109 -3.58 7.49 -16.85
N VAL A 110 -2.81 8.34 -16.16
CA VAL A 110 -2.99 9.81 -16.22
C VAL A 110 -2.79 10.35 -17.63
N ALA A 111 -1.81 9.82 -18.39
CA ALA A 111 -1.64 10.17 -19.80
C ALA A 111 -2.86 9.79 -20.69
N LEU A 112 -3.66 8.81 -20.24
CA LEU A 112 -4.90 8.35 -20.87
C LEU A 112 -6.17 8.86 -20.17
N GLU A 113 -6.05 9.90 -19.36
CA GLU A 113 -7.16 10.55 -18.63
C GLU A 113 -7.83 9.65 -17.58
N GLN A 114 -7.08 8.73 -16.99
CA GLN A 114 -7.55 7.80 -15.94
C GLN A 114 -6.70 7.89 -14.67
N LYS A 115 -7.34 7.69 -13.53
CA LYS A 115 -6.66 7.48 -12.24
C LYS A 115 -6.73 5.98 -11.92
N LEU A 116 -5.60 5.28 -12.07
CA LEU A 116 -5.49 3.85 -11.81
C LEU A 116 -4.53 3.62 -10.63
N ASP A 117 -4.79 2.57 -9.86
CA ASP A 117 -3.86 2.08 -8.84
C ASP A 117 -2.51 1.70 -9.45
N VAL A 118 -1.52 1.39 -8.63
CA VAL A 118 -0.16 1.09 -9.07
C VAL A 118 0.37 -0.21 -8.47
N ASP A 119 1.35 -0.79 -9.17
CA ASP A 119 2.29 -1.75 -8.60
C ASP A 119 3.57 -1.01 -8.21
N PRO A 120 3.92 -0.95 -6.91
CA PRO A 120 5.14 -0.27 -6.44
C PRO A 120 6.44 -0.78 -7.07
N GLN A 121 6.45 -2.00 -7.63
CA GLN A 121 7.60 -2.57 -8.35
C GLN A 121 7.74 -2.04 -9.79
N LEU A 122 6.72 -1.36 -10.32
CA LEU A 122 6.68 -0.85 -11.69
C LEU A 122 6.91 0.66 -11.72
N TRP A 123 8.13 1.05 -11.48
CA TRP A 123 8.54 2.45 -11.29
C TRP A 123 9.63 2.92 -12.26
N ARG A 124 9.79 4.24 -12.36
CA ARG A 124 10.93 4.94 -13.00
C ARG A 124 11.16 6.28 -12.33
N ILE A 125 12.43 6.67 -12.26
CA ILE A 125 12.81 8.06 -11.97
C ILE A 125 13.09 8.73 -13.32
N VAL A 126 12.40 9.84 -13.58
CA VAL A 126 12.63 10.70 -14.76
C VAL A 126 12.73 12.12 -14.25
N ASP A 127 13.81 12.80 -14.62
CA ASP A 127 14.08 14.20 -14.21
C ASP A 127 13.92 14.43 -12.69
N GLY A 128 14.40 13.43 -11.90
CA GLY A 128 14.36 13.47 -10.43
C GLY A 128 12.98 13.26 -9.80
N LYS A 129 11.95 12.84 -10.56
CA LYS A 129 10.62 12.51 -10.06
C LYS A 129 10.31 11.02 -10.18
N LEU A 130 9.58 10.50 -9.19
CA LEU A 130 9.13 9.10 -9.15
C LEU A 130 7.81 8.95 -9.89
N TYR A 131 7.77 8.06 -10.88
CA TYR A 131 6.59 7.65 -11.64
C TYR A 131 6.33 6.16 -11.46
N LEU A 132 5.05 5.79 -11.36
CA LEU A 132 4.61 4.42 -11.13
C LEU A 132 3.62 3.99 -12.21
N ASN A 133 3.47 2.69 -12.43
CA ASN A 133 2.51 2.14 -13.36
C ASN A 133 1.72 0.98 -12.73
N VAL A 134 0.51 0.71 -13.27
CA VAL A 134 -0.42 -0.28 -12.72
C VAL A 134 0.00 -1.72 -13.03
N HIS A 135 0.52 -2.00 -14.20
CA HIS A 135 0.97 -3.31 -14.66
C HIS A 135 2.06 -3.19 -15.74
N LYS A 136 2.75 -4.28 -16.04
CA LYS A 136 3.88 -4.31 -17.00
C LYS A 136 3.52 -3.76 -18.38
N GLY A 137 2.33 -4.05 -18.92
CA GLY A 137 1.88 -3.52 -20.20
C GLY A 137 1.73 -2.00 -20.21
N ALA A 138 1.19 -1.42 -19.12
CA ALA A 138 1.11 0.04 -18.97
C ALA A 138 2.52 0.66 -18.88
N GLN A 139 3.43 0.04 -18.13
CA GLN A 139 4.81 0.50 -18.03
C GLN A 139 5.53 0.42 -19.40
N SER A 140 5.39 -0.69 -20.13
CA SER A 140 5.99 -0.83 -21.46
C SER A 140 5.51 0.27 -22.41
N ARG A 141 4.19 0.50 -22.48
CA ARG A 141 3.60 1.56 -23.30
C ARG A 141 4.07 2.95 -22.88
N TRP A 142 4.22 3.20 -21.57
CA TRP A 142 4.74 4.47 -21.06
C TRP A 142 6.20 4.68 -21.45
N LEU A 143 7.02 3.60 -21.48
CA LEU A 143 8.43 3.64 -21.86
C LEU A 143 8.68 3.81 -23.37
N GLU A 144 7.71 3.50 -24.23
CA GLU A 144 7.82 3.71 -25.70
C GLU A 144 8.01 5.19 -26.06
N ASP A 145 7.35 6.10 -25.32
CA ASP A 145 7.48 7.56 -25.51
C ASP A 145 7.30 8.26 -24.16
N VAL A 146 8.32 8.20 -23.30
CA VAL A 146 8.28 8.81 -21.96
C VAL A 146 7.96 10.30 -22.04
N LYS A 147 8.64 11.04 -22.96
CA LYS A 147 8.47 12.49 -23.09
C LYS A 147 7.05 12.87 -23.54
N GLY A 148 6.52 12.20 -24.54
CA GLY A 148 5.17 12.45 -25.03
C GLY A 148 4.09 12.04 -24.02
N ASN A 149 4.29 10.91 -23.31
CA ASN A 149 3.37 10.46 -22.27
C ASN A 149 3.39 11.40 -21.04
N LEU A 150 4.56 11.91 -20.64
CA LEU A 150 4.65 12.93 -19.58
C LEU A 150 3.93 14.23 -20.00
N ALA A 151 4.14 14.72 -21.23
CA ALA A 151 3.46 15.93 -21.70
C ALA A 151 1.93 15.78 -21.68
N LYS A 152 1.40 14.60 -22.04
CA LYS A 152 -0.04 14.29 -21.93
C LYS A 152 -0.49 14.24 -20.47
N ALA A 153 0.24 13.54 -19.63
CA ALA A 153 -0.10 13.38 -18.22
C ALA A 153 -0.10 14.73 -17.48
N ASP A 154 0.91 15.56 -17.71
CA ASP A 154 1.01 16.91 -17.11
C ASP A 154 -0.15 17.81 -17.55
N LYS A 155 -0.56 17.72 -18.83
CA LYS A 155 -1.74 18.43 -19.34
C LYS A 155 -3.04 17.95 -18.69
N ASN A 156 -3.19 16.64 -18.52
CA ASN A 156 -4.43 16.02 -18.03
C ASN A 156 -4.59 16.15 -16.50
N TRP A 157 -3.49 16.01 -15.73
CA TRP A 157 -3.52 15.91 -14.29
C TRP A 157 -4.33 16.99 -13.58
N PRO A 158 -4.22 18.30 -13.91
CA PRO A 158 -5.00 19.35 -13.25
C PRO A 158 -6.51 19.13 -13.30
N SER A 159 -7.02 18.51 -14.37
CA SER A 159 -8.44 18.23 -14.56
C SER A 159 -8.90 16.91 -13.92
N LEU A 160 -7.96 16.01 -13.60
CA LEU A 160 -8.23 14.66 -13.09
C LEU A 160 -8.08 14.53 -11.57
N LYS A 161 -7.12 15.28 -10.99
CA LYS A 161 -6.66 15.07 -9.62
C LYS A 161 -7.79 15.02 -8.57
N ASP A 162 -8.82 15.84 -8.74
CA ASP A 162 -9.94 16.00 -7.82
C ASP A 162 -11.20 15.21 -8.26
N LYS A 163 -11.09 14.32 -9.25
CA LYS A 163 -12.19 13.44 -9.69
C LYS A 163 -12.04 12.04 -9.13
N ALA A 164 -13.16 11.39 -8.90
CA ALA A 164 -13.15 9.98 -8.51
C ALA A 164 -12.75 9.09 -9.71
N PRO A 165 -11.87 8.08 -9.54
CA PRO A 165 -11.43 7.17 -10.61
C PRO A 165 -12.59 6.60 -11.43
N LYS A 166 -13.67 6.17 -10.77
CA LYS A 166 -14.84 5.58 -11.44
C LYS A 166 -15.60 6.53 -12.37
N THR A 167 -15.29 7.82 -12.36
CA THR A 167 -15.95 8.84 -13.21
C THR A 167 -15.12 9.26 -14.42
N LEU A 168 -13.95 8.61 -14.62
CA LEU A 168 -12.97 8.90 -15.66
C LEU A 168 -12.97 7.86 -16.76
#